data_cadd08d55fd8457c09497352673e32ba
#
_entry.id   cadd08d55fd8457c09497352673e32ba
#
_cell.length_a   1.000
_cell.length_b   1.000
_cell.length_c   1.000
_cell.angle_alpha   90.00
_cell.angle_beta   90.00
_cell.angle_gamma   90.00
#
_symmetry.space_group_name_H-M   'P 1'
#
loop_
_entity.id
_entity.type
_entity.pdbx_description
1 polymer ?
#
loop_
_entity_poly.entity_id
_entity_poly.type
_entity_poly.pdbx_seq_one_letter_code
_entity_poly.pdbx_strand_id
1 'polypeptide(L)'
;MITAIRSNLKRQIFSRHVAIIGTRSYTKNTPPPDLPVPTYSSLATATAEDFSTQDITFAHVASTQADRVLTLLKNETDKTFLHCLDLLEHSLQSATRAYRDGADEEMVVVALLHDIGEVLSPGNHGEVAAGLLRPYVSDKNHWLLLHHEIYQAHYYADAMNERPNMTPIDPDIRDRFSDHKYHEHTIYFCEKYDQTSFDKEYDTLPLEFFEPMVRNIFARTPWKYTGELSEPAKAKKELASAYPQ
;
A
#
# COMPACT_ATOMS: atom_id res chain seq x y z
N MET A 1 -16.46 13.71 -26.89
CA MET A 1 -16.54 15.04 -26.24
C MET A 1 -16.76 14.96 -24.73
N ILE A 2 -17.73 14.19 -24.24
CA ILE A 2 -18.05 14.02 -22.80
C ILE A 2 -16.90 13.37 -22.01
N THR A 3 -16.17 12.43 -22.59
CA THR A 3 -15.05 11.71 -21.93
C THR A 3 -13.83 12.61 -21.70
N ALA A 4 -13.54 13.52 -22.63
CA ALA A 4 -12.43 14.47 -22.49
C ALA A 4 -12.71 15.57 -21.45
N ILE A 5 -13.96 15.95 -21.29
CA ILE A 5 -14.39 16.92 -20.28
C ILE A 5 -14.27 16.33 -18.87
N ARG A 6 -14.61 15.04 -18.69
CA ARG A 6 -14.49 14.35 -17.39
C ARG A 6 -13.03 14.15 -16.96
N SER A 7 -12.11 13.88 -17.90
CA SER A 7 -10.68 13.74 -17.60
C SER A 7 -10.03 15.07 -17.21
N ASN A 8 -10.40 16.16 -17.86
CA ASN A 8 -9.89 17.50 -17.53
C ASN A 8 -10.43 18.02 -16.19
N LEU A 9 -11.70 17.74 -15.87
CA LEU A 9 -12.29 18.14 -14.60
C LEU A 9 -11.62 17.42 -13.42
N LYS A 10 -11.36 16.12 -13.54
CA LYS A 10 -10.64 15.34 -12.51
C LYS A 10 -9.19 15.84 -12.31
N ARG A 11 -8.48 16.18 -13.39
CA ARG A 11 -7.13 16.78 -13.30
C ARG A 11 -7.14 18.15 -12.62
N GLN A 12 -8.14 18.99 -12.92
CA GLN A 12 -8.25 20.31 -12.29
C GLN A 12 -8.61 20.23 -10.81
N ILE A 13 -9.50 19.31 -10.43
CA ILE A 13 -9.89 19.10 -9.04
C ILE A 13 -8.67 18.66 -8.23
N PHE A 14 -7.94 17.63 -8.66
CA PHE A 14 -6.77 17.13 -7.93
C PHE A 14 -5.60 18.12 -7.90
N SER A 15 -5.30 18.80 -9.01
CA SER A 15 -4.22 19.80 -9.09
C SER A 15 -4.50 21.05 -8.24
N ARG A 16 -5.76 21.47 -8.10
CA ARG A 16 -6.13 22.61 -7.25
C ARG A 16 -6.07 22.27 -5.75
N HIS A 17 -6.37 21.04 -5.34
CA HIS A 17 -6.33 20.62 -3.93
C HIS A 17 -4.92 20.61 -3.36
N VAL A 18 -3.94 20.15 -4.14
CA VAL A 18 -2.54 20.12 -3.72
C VAL A 18 -1.94 21.55 -3.64
N ALA A 19 -2.43 22.48 -4.44
CA ALA A 19 -1.94 23.87 -4.44
C ALA A 19 -2.45 24.72 -3.25
N ILE A 20 -3.55 24.30 -2.60
CA ILE A 20 -4.14 25.00 -1.43
C ILE A 20 -3.50 24.54 -0.11
N ILE A 21 -2.81 23.39 -0.10
CA ILE A 21 -2.07 22.91 1.08
C ILE A 21 -0.75 23.67 1.16
N GLY A 22 -0.82 24.97 1.41
CA GLY A 22 0.32 25.70 1.98
C GLY A 22 0.73 24.92 3.25
N THR A 23 2.03 24.65 3.39
CA THR A 23 2.73 23.93 4.44
C THR A 23 2.34 24.38 5.86
N ARG A 24 1.12 24.09 6.30
CA ARG A 24 0.76 24.13 7.72
C ARG A 24 1.11 22.77 8.31
N SER A 25 2.22 22.73 9.02
CA SER A 25 2.55 21.65 9.93
C SER A 25 1.43 21.51 10.96
N TYR A 26 0.59 20.50 10.80
CA TYR A 26 -0.33 20.09 11.87
C TYR A 26 0.48 19.32 12.90
N THR A 27 0.73 19.95 14.04
CA THR A 27 1.32 19.28 15.21
C THR A 27 0.32 18.26 15.77
N LYS A 28 0.82 17.11 16.24
CA LYS A 28 0.05 15.96 16.79
C LYS A 28 -1.04 16.31 17.82
N ASN A 29 -1.08 17.53 18.35
CA ASN A 29 -1.96 17.98 19.44
C ASN A 29 -2.97 19.07 19.04
N THR A 30 -3.07 19.41 17.76
CA THR A 30 -4.10 20.36 17.33
C THR A 30 -5.35 19.54 16.95
N PRO A 31 -6.50 19.75 17.64
CA PRO A 31 -7.74 19.13 17.19
C PRO A 31 -7.99 19.53 15.73
N PRO A 32 -8.57 18.64 14.91
CA PRO A 32 -8.93 19.02 13.55
C PRO A 32 -9.77 20.31 13.64
N PRO A 33 -9.54 21.30 12.76
CA PRO A 33 -10.43 22.45 12.68
C PRO A 33 -11.85 21.92 12.49
N ASP A 34 -12.85 22.64 12.99
CA ASP A 34 -14.25 22.37 12.65
C ASP A 34 -14.35 22.42 11.14
N LEU A 35 -14.29 21.23 10.51
CA LEU A 35 -14.32 21.13 9.08
C LEU A 35 -15.74 21.41 8.62
N PRO A 36 -15.93 22.27 7.63
CA PRO A 36 -17.25 22.49 7.09
C PRO A 36 -17.82 21.18 6.53
N VAL A 37 -19.14 21.01 6.64
CA VAL A 37 -19.84 19.81 6.18
C VAL A 37 -20.76 20.19 5.02
N PRO A 38 -20.72 19.46 3.90
CA PRO A 38 -21.70 19.63 2.82
C PRO A 38 -23.12 19.43 3.29
N THR A 39 -24.08 20.12 2.70
CA THR A 39 -25.48 20.14 3.15
C THR A 39 -26.43 19.30 2.32
N TYR A 40 -25.97 18.73 1.18
CA TYR A 40 -26.81 17.93 0.30
C TYR A 40 -27.26 16.60 0.91
N SER A 41 -28.46 16.17 0.57
CA SER A 41 -29.01 14.84 0.92
C SER A 41 -28.86 13.81 -0.23
N SER A 42 -28.52 14.26 -1.42
CA SER A 42 -28.15 13.42 -2.56
C SER A 42 -27.17 14.16 -3.47
N LEU A 43 -26.31 13.43 -4.20
CA LEU A 43 -25.39 14.05 -5.15
C LEU A 43 -26.09 14.81 -6.28
N ALA A 44 -27.35 14.46 -6.60
CA ALA A 44 -28.15 15.16 -7.59
C ALA A 44 -28.59 16.57 -7.13
N THR A 45 -28.59 16.82 -5.82
CA THR A 45 -28.96 18.11 -5.22
C THR A 45 -27.75 18.90 -4.72
N ALA A 46 -26.52 18.35 -4.87
CA ALA A 46 -25.32 19.00 -4.43
C ALA A 46 -25.03 20.28 -5.25
N THR A 47 -24.63 21.33 -4.55
CA THR A 47 -24.26 22.62 -5.12
C THR A 47 -22.75 22.73 -5.35
N ALA A 48 -22.30 23.74 -6.08
CA ALA A 48 -20.89 24.05 -6.23
C ALA A 48 -20.23 24.41 -4.88
N GLU A 49 -20.97 24.99 -3.95
CA GLU A 49 -20.49 25.31 -2.59
C GLU A 49 -20.28 24.03 -1.76
N ASP A 50 -21.18 23.05 -1.86
CA ASP A 50 -21.02 21.75 -1.22
C ASP A 50 -19.74 21.06 -1.71
N PHE A 51 -19.45 21.09 -3.01
CA PHE A 51 -18.22 20.50 -3.56
C PHE A 51 -16.97 21.28 -3.10
N SER A 52 -17.04 22.60 -3.01
CA SER A 52 -15.93 23.40 -2.46
C SER A 52 -15.65 23.07 -0.98
N THR A 53 -16.71 22.82 -0.21
CA THR A 53 -16.65 22.37 1.17
C THR A 53 -16.04 20.97 1.26
N GLN A 54 -16.47 20.05 0.40
CA GLN A 54 -15.93 18.70 0.30
C GLN A 54 -14.44 18.71 -0.05
N ASP A 55 -14.01 19.65 -0.91
CA ASP A 55 -12.60 19.81 -1.29
C ASP A 55 -11.71 20.12 -0.08
N ILE A 56 -12.17 21.00 0.82
CA ILE A 56 -11.44 21.34 2.06
C ILE A 56 -11.31 20.10 2.94
N THR A 57 -12.39 19.36 3.13
CA THR A 57 -12.42 18.13 3.93
C THR A 57 -11.50 17.07 3.33
N PHE A 58 -11.55 16.89 2.01
CA PHE A 58 -10.68 15.94 1.30
C PHE A 58 -9.20 16.28 1.46
N ALA A 59 -8.83 17.56 1.33
CA ALA A 59 -7.45 18.01 1.53
C ALA A 59 -6.95 17.71 2.96
N HIS A 60 -7.81 17.92 3.97
CA HIS A 60 -7.48 17.55 5.35
C HIS A 60 -7.30 16.04 5.51
N VAL A 61 -8.21 15.23 4.99
CA VAL A 61 -8.10 13.76 5.03
C VAL A 61 -6.83 13.28 4.33
N ALA A 62 -6.48 13.87 3.19
CA ALA A 62 -5.25 13.52 2.47
C ALA A 62 -4.00 13.90 3.29
N SER A 63 -3.97 15.09 3.91
CA SER A 63 -2.82 15.55 4.70
C SER A 63 -2.54 14.73 5.96
N THR A 64 -3.54 14.01 6.47
CA THR A 64 -3.44 13.15 7.67
C THR A 64 -3.31 11.68 7.33
N GLN A 65 -3.13 11.31 6.07
CA GLN A 65 -3.09 9.90 5.63
C GLN A 65 -1.92 9.13 6.24
N ALA A 66 -0.73 9.73 6.30
CA ALA A 66 0.43 9.12 6.94
C ALA A 66 0.17 8.79 8.43
N ASP A 67 -0.49 9.68 9.17
CA ASP A 67 -0.82 9.43 10.58
C ASP A 67 -1.77 8.23 10.75
N ARG A 68 -2.74 8.08 9.86
CA ARG A 68 -3.67 6.93 9.87
C ARG A 68 -2.96 5.63 9.55
N VAL A 69 -2.08 5.64 8.54
CA VAL A 69 -1.27 4.48 8.16
C VAL A 69 -0.34 4.05 9.30
N LEU A 70 0.38 5.01 9.89
CA LEU A 70 1.23 4.74 11.06
C LEU A 70 0.45 4.24 12.27
N THR A 71 -0.78 4.74 12.47
CA THR A 71 -1.66 4.26 13.53
C THR A 71 -2.13 2.83 13.26
N LEU A 72 -2.49 2.51 12.01
CA LEU A 72 -2.86 1.14 11.63
C LEU A 72 -1.71 0.19 11.88
N LEU A 73 -0.51 0.52 11.41
CA LEU A 73 0.70 -0.29 11.60
C LEU A 73 1.01 -0.52 13.10
N LYS A 74 0.91 0.51 13.95
CA LYS A 74 1.09 0.37 15.40
C LYS A 74 0.05 -0.57 16.05
N ASN A 75 -1.13 -0.68 15.49
CA ASN A 75 -2.17 -1.58 15.99
C ASN A 75 -1.95 -3.05 15.58
N GLU A 76 -0.94 -3.35 14.78
CA GLU A 76 -0.54 -4.70 14.41
C GLU A 76 0.35 -5.37 15.45
N THR A 77 0.81 -4.62 16.45
CA THR A 77 1.55 -5.15 17.61
C THR A 77 0.72 -6.23 18.31
N ASP A 78 1.38 -7.28 18.75
CA ASP A 78 0.79 -8.45 19.42
C ASP A 78 -0.16 -9.29 18.53
N LYS A 79 -0.12 -9.13 17.22
CA LYS A 79 -0.88 -9.94 16.26
C LYS A 79 -0.02 -11.09 15.71
N THR A 80 0.25 -12.07 16.56
CA THR A 80 1.10 -13.24 16.20
C THR A 80 0.34 -14.44 15.65
N PHE A 81 -0.96 -14.31 15.40
CA PHE A 81 -1.82 -15.46 15.06
C PHE A 81 -1.46 -16.13 13.72
N LEU A 82 -0.70 -15.49 12.86
CA LEU A 82 -0.25 -16.04 11.57
C LEU A 82 1.24 -16.41 11.57
N HIS A 83 2.08 -15.71 12.36
CA HIS A 83 3.53 -15.82 12.32
C HIS A 83 4.15 -16.04 13.70
N CYS A 84 5.45 -16.31 13.74
CA CYS A 84 6.21 -16.46 14.99
C CYS A 84 6.58 -15.12 15.64
N LEU A 85 6.38 -14.01 14.94
CA LEU A 85 6.50 -12.62 15.37
C LEU A 85 5.15 -11.92 15.26
N ASP A 86 4.99 -10.75 15.85
CA ASP A 86 3.87 -9.89 15.50
C ASP A 86 4.10 -9.22 14.13
N LEU A 87 3.01 -8.76 13.51
CA LEU A 87 3.05 -8.19 12.16
C LEU A 87 3.85 -6.88 12.10
N LEU A 88 3.85 -6.10 13.18
CA LEU A 88 4.66 -4.88 13.26
C LEU A 88 6.15 -5.23 13.24
N GLU A 89 6.59 -6.22 14.04
CA GLU A 89 7.99 -6.65 14.06
C GLU A 89 8.44 -7.18 12.70
N HIS A 90 7.62 -8.01 12.04
CA HIS A 90 7.88 -8.46 10.66
C HIS A 90 8.07 -7.29 9.69
N SER A 91 7.16 -6.32 9.72
CA SER A 91 7.20 -5.11 8.89
C SER A 91 8.47 -4.28 9.15
N LEU A 92 8.83 -4.11 10.43
CA LEU A 92 10.04 -3.39 10.81
C LEU A 92 11.32 -4.11 10.39
N GLN A 93 11.38 -5.44 10.50
CA GLN A 93 12.52 -6.23 10.02
C GLN A 93 12.68 -6.11 8.51
N SER A 94 11.60 -6.24 7.75
CA SER A 94 11.60 -6.10 6.30
C SER A 94 12.12 -4.73 5.87
N ALA A 95 11.64 -3.66 6.50
CA ALA A 95 12.11 -2.30 6.25
C ALA A 95 13.58 -2.08 6.68
N THR A 96 13.99 -2.67 7.80
CA THR A 96 15.38 -2.58 8.30
C THR A 96 16.35 -3.26 7.33
N ARG A 97 15.98 -4.42 6.80
CA ARG A 97 16.77 -5.13 5.79
C ARG A 97 16.89 -4.31 4.52
N ALA A 98 15.79 -3.77 4.01
CA ALA A 98 15.80 -2.91 2.83
C ALA A 98 16.68 -1.66 3.04
N TYR A 99 16.57 -1.01 4.19
CA TYR A 99 17.39 0.16 4.53
C TYR A 99 18.87 -0.17 4.59
N ARG A 100 19.25 -1.27 5.27
CA ARG A 100 20.66 -1.70 5.41
C ARG A 100 21.28 -2.18 4.10
N ASP A 101 20.46 -2.66 3.19
CA ASP A 101 20.86 -3.03 1.83
C ASP A 101 21.05 -1.82 0.91
N GLY A 102 20.74 -0.61 1.37
CA GLY A 102 20.89 0.63 0.61
C GLY A 102 19.75 0.87 -0.40
N ALA A 103 18.59 0.25 -0.20
CA ALA A 103 17.42 0.50 -1.01
C ALA A 103 16.96 1.97 -0.92
N ASP A 104 16.28 2.46 -1.94
CA ASP A 104 15.71 3.80 -1.94
C ASP A 104 14.57 3.92 -0.90
N GLU A 105 14.25 5.17 -0.50
CA GLU A 105 13.21 5.45 0.50
C GLU A 105 11.86 4.83 0.14
N GLU A 106 11.53 4.77 -1.15
CA GLU A 106 10.28 4.18 -1.62
C GLU A 106 10.25 2.67 -1.33
N MET A 107 11.33 1.95 -1.62
CA MET A 107 11.42 0.52 -1.34
C MET A 107 11.41 0.25 0.17
N VAL A 108 12.07 1.07 0.99
CA VAL A 108 12.04 0.94 2.46
C VAL A 108 10.61 1.06 2.98
N VAL A 109 9.84 2.04 2.50
CA VAL A 109 8.44 2.22 2.90
C VAL A 109 7.54 1.11 2.34
N VAL A 110 7.81 0.62 1.13
CA VAL A 110 7.11 -0.55 0.57
C VAL A 110 7.36 -1.78 1.44
N ALA A 111 8.60 -2.02 1.85
CA ALA A 111 8.93 -3.12 2.74
C ALA A 111 8.26 -3.00 4.12
N LEU A 112 8.14 -1.77 4.64
CA LEU A 112 7.43 -1.52 5.91
C LEU A 112 5.93 -1.78 5.83
N LEU A 113 5.32 -1.55 4.67
CA LEU A 113 3.87 -1.50 4.52
C LEU A 113 3.30 -2.62 3.63
N HIS A 114 4.13 -3.60 3.19
CA HIS A 114 3.67 -4.62 2.25
C HIS A 114 2.53 -5.48 2.79
N ASP A 115 2.56 -5.77 4.09
CA ASP A 115 1.57 -6.58 4.80
C ASP A 115 0.55 -5.77 5.61
N ILE A 116 0.50 -4.44 5.46
CA ILE A 116 -0.42 -3.58 6.23
C ILE A 116 -1.90 -3.95 6.07
N GLY A 117 -2.22 -4.70 5.04
CA GLY A 117 -3.56 -5.22 4.79
C GLY A 117 -3.91 -6.48 5.57
N GLU A 118 -2.96 -7.18 6.20
CA GLU A 118 -3.16 -8.52 6.71
C GLU A 118 -4.19 -8.60 7.83
N VAL A 119 -4.21 -7.63 8.74
CA VAL A 119 -5.25 -7.57 9.80
C VAL A 119 -6.63 -7.17 9.28
N LEU A 120 -6.71 -6.60 8.07
CA LEU A 120 -7.97 -6.19 7.45
C LEU A 120 -8.53 -7.27 6.53
N SER A 121 -7.68 -7.91 5.76
CA SER A 121 -8.07 -8.87 4.74
C SER A 121 -6.90 -9.84 4.44
N PRO A 122 -6.67 -10.85 5.29
CA PRO A 122 -5.52 -11.76 5.15
C PRO A 122 -5.52 -12.55 3.83
N GLY A 123 -6.67 -12.75 3.20
CA GLY A 123 -6.78 -13.48 1.93
C GLY A 123 -6.39 -12.68 0.68
N ASN A 124 -6.18 -11.36 0.81
CA ASN A 124 -5.74 -10.48 -0.27
C ASN A 124 -5.03 -9.22 0.26
N HIS A 125 -4.22 -9.38 1.30
CA HIS A 125 -3.54 -8.27 1.97
C HIS A 125 -2.62 -7.48 1.01
N GLY A 126 -1.98 -8.15 0.07
CA GLY A 126 -1.16 -7.51 -0.96
C GLY A 126 -1.97 -6.57 -1.86
N GLU A 127 -3.21 -6.92 -2.23
CA GLU A 127 -4.11 -6.01 -2.97
C GLU A 127 -4.47 -4.77 -2.12
N VAL A 128 -4.66 -4.93 -0.81
CA VAL A 128 -4.95 -3.82 0.12
C VAL A 128 -3.76 -2.88 0.21
N ALA A 129 -2.56 -3.41 0.44
CA ALA A 129 -1.32 -2.63 0.48
C ALA A 129 -1.05 -1.92 -0.85
N ALA A 130 -1.20 -2.64 -1.98
CA ALA A 130 -1.04 -2.09 -3.30
C ALA A 130 -2.03 -0.96 -3.59
N GLY A 131 -3.31 -1.14 -3.24
CA GLY A 131 -4.34 -0.11 -3.40
C GLY A 131 -4.06 1.15 -2.59
N LEU A 132 -3.62 0.99 -1.35
CA LEU A 132 -3.24 2.08 -0.45
C LEU A 132 -2.07 2.91 -0.99
N LEU A 133 -1.02 2.22 -1.47
CA LEU A 133 0.22 2.85 -1.91
C LEU A 133 0.20 3.28 -3.38
N ARG A 134 -0.73 2.77 -4.19
CA ARG A 134 -0.80 3.03 -5.64
C ARG A 134 -0.59 4.49 -6.05
N PRO A 135 -1.17 5.50 -5.36
CA PRO A 135 -1.00 6.89 -5.76
C PRO A 135 0.41 7.46 -5.52
N TYR A 136 1.25 6.79 -4.76
CA TYR A 136 2.49 7.33 -4.20
C TYR A 136 3.75 6.60 -4.63
N VAL A 137 3.61 5.35 -5.12
CA VAL A 137 4.76 4.51 -5.48
C VAL A 137 4.86 4.26 -6.98
N SER A 138 6.04 3.85 -7.42
CA SER A 138 6.32 3.48 -8.81
C SER A 138 5.55 2.24 -9.26
N ASP A 139 5.41 2.05 -10.57
CA ASP A 139 4.76 0.86 -11.13
C ASP A 139 5.43 -0.44 -10.69
N LYS A 140 6.77 -0.45 -10.56
CA LYS A 140 7.52 -1.64 -10.11
C LYS A 140 7.16 -2.04 -8.68
N ASN A 141 7.05 -1.06 -7.77
CA ASN A 141 6.74 -1.30 -6.38
C ASN A 141 5.24 -1.60 -6.17
N HIS A 142 4.37 -1.01 -6.97
CA HIS A 142 2.97 -1.41 -6.99
C HIS A 142 2.77 -2.85 -7.48
N TRP A 143 3.50 -3.27 -8.52
CA TRP A 143 3.51 -4.65 -8.99
C TRP A 143 3.97 -5.61 -7.91
N LEU A 144 5.07 -5.29 -7.24
CA LEU A 144 5.62 -6.06 -6.13
C LEU A 144 4.54 -6.29 -5.06
N LEU A 145 3.89 -5.23 -4.58
CA LEU A 145 2.85 -5.32 -3.56
C LEU A 145 1.70 -6.23 -3.96
N LEU A 146 1.28 -6.19 -5.23
CA LEU A 146 0.20 -7.04 -5.75
C LEU A 146 0.55 -8.53 -5.83
N HIS A 147 1.84 -8.86 -5.91
CA HIS A 147 2.26 -10.21 -6.28
C HIS A 147 3.15 -10.87 -5.24
N HIS A 148 3.64 -10.17 -4.22
CA HIS A 148 4.61 -10.72 -3.27
C HIS A 148 4.12 -12.03 -2.62
N GLU A 149 2.84 -12.16 -2.30
CA GLU A 149 2.25 -13.39 -1.75
C GLU A 149 2.50 -14.62 -2.66
N ILE A 150 2.36 -14.43 -3.98
CA ILE A 150 2.61 -15.48 -4.98
C ILE A 150 4.10 -15.85 -5.00
N TYR A 151 4.96 -14.84 -4.90
CA TYR A 151 6.40 -15.06 -4.92
C TYR A 151 6.91 -15.67 -3.62
N GLN A 152 6.28 -15.37 -2.49
CA GLN A 152 6.56 -16.00 -1.22
C GLN A 152 6.25 -17.49 -1.19
N ALA A 153 5.25 -17.96 -1.95
CA ALA A 153 4.87 -19.36 -2.03
C ALA A 153 6.08 -20.28 -2.31
N HIS A 154 7.06 -19.79 -3.06
CA HIS A 154 8.32 -20.51 -3.34
C HIS A 154 9.04 -20.99 -2.07
N TYR A 155 8.94 -20.26 -0.96
CA TYR A 155 9.68 -20.57 0.27
C TYR A 155 8.95 -21.49 1.23
N TYR A 156 7.62 -21.61 1.12
CA TYR A 156 6.82 -22.39 2.07
C TYR A 156 5.94 -23.46 1.43
N ALA A 157 5.80 -23.49 0.11
CA ALA A 157 4.86 -24.39 -0.57
C ALA A 157 5.13 -25.86 -0.25
N ASP A 158 6.39 -26.29 -0.26
CA ASP A 158 6.76 -27.69 0.03
C ASP A 158 6.30 -28.09 1.43
N ALA A 159 6.61 -27.29 2.45
CA ALA A 159 6.19 -27.54 3.83
C ALA A 159 4.66 -27.51 3.99
N MET A 160 3.98 -26.62 3.27
CA MET A 160 2.51 -26.56 3.28
C MET A 160 1.90 -27.78 2.61
N ASN A 161 2.50 -28.29 1.54
CA ASN A 161 2.03 -29.45 0.78
C ASN A 161 2.17 -30.77 1.56
N GLU A 162 3.03 -30.83 2.57
CA GLU A 162 3.12 -31.97 3.49
C GLU A 162 1.91 -32.08 4.45
N ARG A 163 1.13 -31.01 4.57
CA ARG A 163 -0.03 -31.01 5.48
C ARG A 163 -1.21 -31.81 4.89
N PRO A 164 -1.87 -32.67 5.69
CA PRO A 164 -3.01 -33.44 5.20
C PRO A 164 -4.19 -32.54 4.82
N ASN A 165 -4.88 -32.89 3.74
CA ASN A 165 -6.09 -32.22 3.26
C ASN A 165 -5.92 -30.77 2.80
N MET A 166 -4.70 -30.37 2.45
CA MET A 166 -4.44 -29.08 1.82
C MET A 166 -4.56 -29.18 0.29
N THR A 167 -5.04 -28.12 -0.32
CA THR A 167 -4.90 -27.94 -1.77
C THR A 167 -3.43 -27.70 -2.06
N PRO A 168 -2.79 -28.48 -2.94
CA PRO A 168 -1.37 -28.29 -3.24
C PRO A 168 -1.08 -26.89 -3.80
N ILE A 169 -0.02 -26.27 -3.29
CA ILE A 169 0.54 -25.02 -3.76
C ILE A 169 1.69 -25.33 -4.70
N ASP A 170 1.69 -24.73 -5.87
CA ASP A 170 2.78 -24.84 -6.84
C ASP A 170 3.98 -23.99 -6.35
N PRO A 171 5.13 -24.58 -5.96
CA PRO A 171 6.28 -23.84 -5.47
C PRO A 171 6.91 -22.94 -6.55
N ASP A 172 6.68 -23.23 -7.81
CA ASP A 172 7.21 -22.50 -8.96
C ASP A 172 6.16 -21.57 -9.60
N ILE A 173 5.06 -21.30 -8.89
CA ILE A 173 3.97 -20.45 -9.43
C ILE A 173 4.46 -19.08 -9.88
N ARG A 174 5.47 -18.51 -9.22
CA ARG A 174 6.09 -17.23 -9.58
C ARG A 174 6.74 -17.25 -10.97
N ASP A 175 7.20 -18.41 -11.46
CA ASP A 175 7.88 -18.55 -12.75
C ASP A 175 6.93 -18.32 -13.94
N ARG A 176 5.61 -18.35 -13.68
CA ARG A 176 4.59 -17.93 -14.66
C ARG A 176 4.70 -16.45 -15.02
N PHE A 177 5.43 -15.68 -14.25
CA PHE A 177 5.70 -14.25 -14.48
C PHE A 177 7.13 -13.96 -14.92
N SER A 178 7.91 -15.00 -15.30
CA SER A 178 9.34 -14.86 -15.66
C SER A 178 9.61 -13.84 -16.77
N ASP A 179 8.66 -13.67 -17.71
CA ASP A 179 8.77 -12.67 -18.78
C ASP A 179 8.35 -11.25 -18.34
N HIS A 180 7.84 -11.07 -17.12
CA HIS A 180 7.40 -9.76 -16.68
C HIS A 180 8.58 -8.90 -16.22
N LYS A 181 8.62 -7.66 -16.69
CA LYS A 181 9.73 -6.71 -16.45
C LYS A 181 10.07 -6.45 -14.97
N TYR A 182 9.16 -6.78 -14.05
CA TYR A 182 9.34 -6.61 -12.60
C TYR A 182 9.52 -7.93 -11.85
N HIS A 183 9.66 -9.04 -12.57
CA HIS A 183 9.84 -10.38 -12.00
C HIS A 183 11.04 -10.43 -11.04
N GLU A 184 12.23 -10.10 -11.54
CA GLU A 184 13.46 -10.11 -10.74
C GLU A 184 13.42 -9.15 -9.55
N HIS A 185 12.76 -7.99 -9.73
CA HIS A 185 12.58 -7.03 -8.65
C HIS A 185 11.74 -7.60 -7.50
N THR A 186 10.68 -8.36 -7.82
CA THR A 186 9.82 -8.99 -6.83
C THR A 186 10.49 -10.20 -6.17
N ILE A 187 11.25 -11.01 -6.94
CA ILE A 187 12.09 -12.07 -6.36
C ILE A 187 13.06 -11.47 -5.35
N TYR A 188 13.79 -10.42 -5.73
CA TYR A 188 14.78 -9.80 -4.86
C TYR A 188 14.17 -9.33 -3.53
N PHE A 189 13.02 -8.68 -3.60
CA PHE A 189 12.28 -8.24 -2.42
C PHE A 189 11.93 -9.41 -1.51
N CYS A 190 11.26 -10.43 -2.03
CA CYS A 190 10.85 -11.60 -1.24
C CYS A 190 12.05 -12.35 -0.67
N GLU A 191 13.14 -12.51 -1.45
CA GLU A 191 14.34 -13.21 -1.01
C GLU A 191 15.10 -12.46 0.09
N LYS A 192 15.29 -11.15 -0.07
CA LYS A 192 16.19 -10.37 0.79
C LYS A 192 15.49 -9.71 1.97
N TYR A 193 14.25 -9.30 1.82
CA TYR A 193 13.60 -8.48 2.83
C TYR A 193 12.45 -9.20 3.53
N ASP A 194 11.59 -9.89 2.80
CA ASP A 194 10.34 -10.41 3.31
C ASP A 194 10.51 -11.79 3.99
N GLN A 195 10.81 -12.84 3.24
CA GLN A 195 10.88 -14.21 3.77
C GLN A 195 11.94 -14.42 4.87
N THR A 196 12.89 -13.51 5.01
CA THR A 196 13.95 -13.55 6.04
C THR A 196 13.57 -12.78 7.31
N SER A 197 12.43 -12.11 7.36
CA SER A 197 12.01 -11.17 8.40
C SER A 197 11.18 -11.82 9.50
N PHE A 198 11.64 -13.00 9.98
CA PHE A 198 11.02 -13.78 11.06
C PHE A 198 12.01 -14.15 12.16
N ASP A 199 13.11 -13.40 12.29
CA ASP A 199 14.19 -13.66 13.23
C ASP A 199 13.99 -12.83 14.51
N LYS A 200 13.72 -13.49 15.64
CA LYS A 200 13.50 -12.85 16.95
C LYS A 200 14.71 -12.12 17.51
N GLU A 201 15.89 -12.47 17.03
CA GLU A 201 17.16 -11.87 17.48
C GLU A 201 17.69 -10.82 16.50
N TYR A 202 16.91 -10.50 15.42
CA TYR A 202 17.35 -9.50 14.46
C TYR A 202 17.37 -8.11 15.08
N ASP A 203 18.45 -7.38 14.90
CA ASP A 203 18.61 -5.99 15.36
C ASP A 203 17.75 -5.04 14.51
N THR A 204 16.49 -4.93 14.89
CA THR A 204 15.42 -4.21 14.18
C THR A 204 15.46 -2.73 14.53
N LEU A 205 15.38 -1.85 13.54
CA LEU A 205 15.22 -0.42 13.74
C LEU A 205 13.77 -0.10 14.20
N PRO A 206 13.60 0.84 15.14
CA PRO A 206 12.28 1.17 15.68
C PRO A 206 11.42 1.93 14.65
N LEU A 207 10.11 1.90 14.81
CA LEU A 207 9.16 2.55 13.90
C LEU A 207 9.43 4.05 13.74
N GLU A 208 9.85 4.72 14.81
CA GLU A 208 10.19 6.14 14.81
C GLU A 208 11.29 6.50 13.80
N PHE A 209 12.16 5.55 13.48
CA PHE A 209 13.18 5.72 12.43
C PHE A 209 12.53 5.83 11.05
N PHE A 210 11.49 5.08 10.78
CA PHE A 210 10.81 5.01 9.49
C PHE A 210 9.68 6.05 9.34
N GLU A 211 9.14 6.58 10.44
CA GLU A 211 8.03 7.57 10.39
C GLU A 211 8.29 8.75 9.42
N PRO A 212 9.48 9.38 9.39
CA PRO A 212 9.77 10.45 8.42
C PRO A 212 9.67 9.99 6.97
N MET A 213 10.13 8.78 6.65
CA MET A 213 10.09 8.21 5.30
C MET A 213 8.64 7.96 4.86
N VAL A 214 7.81 7.40 5.75
CA VAL A 214 6.36 7.21 5.50
C VAL A 214 5.70 8.55 5.20
N ARG A 215 5.99 9.59 6.00
CA ARG A 215 5.46 10.94 5.79
C ARG A 215 5.89 11.52 4.45
N ASN A 216 7.15 11.34 4.04
CA ASN A 216 7.67 11.80 2.76
C ASN A 216 6.95 11.13 1.58
N ILE A 217 6.70 9.81 1.66
CA ILE A 217 5.97 9.08 0.61
C ILE A 217 4.54 9.59 0.49
N PHE A 218 3.79 9.72 1.59
CA PHE A 218 2.41 10.21 1.57
C PHE A 218 2.28 11.73 1.32
N ALA A 219 3.37 12.49 1.41
CA ALA A 219 3.41 13.90 1.01
C ALA A 219 3.61 14.09 -0.50
N ARG A 220 3.96 13.04 -1.24
CA ARG A 220 4.08 13.11 -2.70
C ARG A 220 2.75 13.50 -3.33
N THR A 221 2.79 14.26 -4.41
CA THR A 221 1.58 14.47 -5.22
C THR A 221 1.13 13.12 -5.77
N PRO A 222 -0.11 12.71 -5.50
CA PRO A 222 -0.61 11.45 -6.00
C PRO A 222 -0.55 11.43 -7.53
N TRP A 223 0.28 10.53 -8.08
CA TRP A 223 0.39 10.44 -9.52
C TRP A 223 -0.75 9.59 -10.09
N LYS A 224 -1.22 9.94 -11.26
CA LYS A 224 -2.22 9.18 -12.02
C LYS A 224 -3.51 8.77 -11.29
N TYR A 225 -4.36 9.69 -11.00
CA TYR A 225 -5.79 9.38 -10.98
C TYR A 225 -6.33 9.50 -12.42
N THR A 226 -5.90 8.63 -13.33
CA THR A 226 -6.25 8.77 -14.76
C THR A 226 -7.62 8.18 -15.10
N GLY A 227 -8.22 7.39 -14.21
CA GLY A 227 -9.45 6.66 -14.52
C GLY A 227 -9.29 5.62 -15.66
N GLU A 228 -8.09 5.45 -16.19
CA GLU A 228 -7.73 4.32 -17.00
C GLU A 228 -7.58 3.12 -16.07
N LEU A 229 -8.13 1.99 -16.48
CA LEU A 229 -7.83 0.71 -15.85
C LEU A 229 -6.32 0.50 -15.99
N SER A 230 -5.59 0.89 -14.95
CA SER A 230 -4.15 0.73 -14.88
C SER A 230 -3.79 -0.75 -14.89
N GLU A 231 -2.51 -1.07 -15.00
CA GLU A 231 -1.94 -2.42 -14.89
C GLU A 231 -2.61 -3.35 -13.84
N PRO A 232 -3.18 -2.87 -12.71
CA PRO A 232 -3.92 -3.71 -11.77
C PRO A 232 -5.10 -4.48 -12.37
N ALA A 233 -5.78 -3.92 -13.37
CA ALA A 233 -6.89 -4.65 -14.01
C ALA A 233 -6.37 -5.76 -14.95
N LYS A 234 -5.16 -5.58 -15.50
CA LYS A 234 -4.47 -6.63 -16.24
C LYS A 234 -3.91 -7.69 -15.31
N ALA A 235 -3.26 -7.28 -14.22
CA ALA A 235 -2.75 -8.18 -13.19
C ALA A 235 -3.88 -9.02 -12.55
N LYS A 236 -5.03 -8.42 -12.28
CA LYS A 236 -6.21 -9.13 -11.77
C LYS A 236 -6.75 -10.17 -12.78
N LYS A 237 -6.63 -9.88 -14.07
CA LYS A 237 -6.99 -10.82 -15.14
C LYS A 237 -5.98 -11.97 -15.25
N GLU A 238 -4.70 -11.68 -15.05
CA GLU A 238 -3.62 -12.65 -15.00
C GLU A 238 -3.71 -13.54 -13.76
N LEU A 239 -3.97 -12.95 -12.58
CA LEU A 239 -4.25 -13.67 -11.33
C LEU A 239 -5.49 -14.57 -11.44
N ALA A 240 -6.60 -14.07 -11.99
CA ALA A 240 -7.81 -14.86 -12.20
C ALA A 240 -7.58 -16.05 -13.15
N SER A 241 -6.60 -15.94 -14.06
CA SER A 241 -6.19 -17.05 -14.92
C SER A 241 -5.25 -18.03 -14.24
N ALA A 242 -4.51 -17.59 -13.23
CA ALA A 242 -3.60 -18.41 -12.43
C ALA A 242 -4.33 -19.20 -11.32
N TYR A 243 -5.45 -18.69 -10.84
CA TYR A 243 -6.34 -19.36 -9.87
C TYR A 243 -7.72 -19.58 -10.52
N PRO A 244 -7.91 -20.62 -11.37
CA PRO A 244 -9.24 -20.97 -11.88
C PRO A 244 -10.10 -21.37 -10.66
N GLN A 245 -11.26 -20.72 -10.54
CA GLN A 245 -12.27 -21.06 -9.52
C GLN A 245 -12.85 -22.45 -9.74
#